data_b27fa7dda8b94d44d6326918b14d45c2
#
_entry.id   b27fa7dda8b94d44d6326918b14d45c2
#
_cell.length_a   1.000
_cell.length_b   1.000
_cell.length_c   1.000
_cell.angle_alpha   90.00
_cell.angle_beta   90.00
_cell.angle_gamma   90.00
#
_symmetry.space_group_name_H-M   'P 1'
#
loop_
_entity.id
_entity.type
_entity.pdbx_description
1 polymer ?
#
loop_
_entity_poly.entity_id
_entity_poly.type
_entity_poly.pdbx_seq_one_letter_code
_entity_poly.pdbx_strand_id
1 'polypeptide(L)'
;MYNFQTGAKEPGLEIINLEKLQLERIIPFSLDGPNSIRHPFISKVYAMEDGSIFLSDNYDLYHFDLEGTKLGNLNYDNHDFSGEKLPEELRVDLNESLSEDGKTLIALYADKKLESAPLGMVIFDLENKTFQYRPLEFIPKMEKFRTSLYLPEYPDYPMGAILDSYLLQVKNDTLILSTRSKNELKFYNWKTDSLTSKTYESQFTSQEAKINFPKRVESQEEYERLAKETKKYVKYGPLMFDKKNSLYWRLSSEMDKMVGDSIVYKTVLTAFNKEFDQVSEVLLPQDYQIAYKTFVRD
;
A
#
# COMPACT_ATOMS: atom_id res chain seq x y z
N MET A 1 10.71 -16.23 -0.59
CA MET A 1 10.50 -14.77 -0.38
C MET A 1 11.13 -14.00 -1.53
N TYR A 2 10.46 -12.95 -1.97
CA TYR A 2 10.96 -12.06 -3.02
C TYR A 2 11.36 -10.71 -2.41
N ASN A 3 12.54 -10.21 -2.74
CA ASN A 3 13.06 -8.91 -2.28
C ASN A 3 13.65 -8.14 -3.45
N PHE A 4 13.03 -7.03 -3.85
CA PHE A 4 13.58 -6.18 -4.91
C PHE A 4 14.62 -5.21 -4.34
N GLN A 5 15.76 -5.11 -5.02
CA GLN A 5 16.87 -4.22 -4.66
C GLN A 5 16.58 -2.79 -5.12
N THR A 6 15.60 -2.14 -4.47
CA THR A 6 15.14 -0.79 -4.83
C THR A 6 16.29 0.23 -4.77
N GLY A 7 16.44 1.02 -5.83
CA GLY A 7 17.44 2.08 -5.93
C GLY A 7 18.87 1.59 -6.25
N ALA A 8 19.06 0.29 -6.47
CA ALA A 8 20.36 -0.24 -6.87
C ALA A 8 20.74 0.22 -8.30
N LYS A 9 22.03 0.40 -8.55
CA LYS A 9 22.56 0.72 -9.89
C LYS A 9 22.25 -0.42 -10.89
N GLU A 10 22.31 -1.64 -10.42
CA GLU A 10 21.91 -2.84 -11.16
C GLU A 10 20.76 -3.48 -10.37
N PRO A 11 19.51 -3.12 -10.70
CA PRO A 11 18.37 -3.61 -9.95
C PRO A 11 18.15 -5.10 -10.17
N GLY A 12 17.71 -5.78 -9.13
CA GLY A 12 17.43 -7.21 -9.20
C GLY A 12 16.38 -7.64 -8.19
N LEU A 13 15.73 -8.76 -8.48
CA LEU A 13 14.81 -9.43 -7.58
C LEU A 13 15.50 -10.63 -6.95
N GLU A 14 15.77 -10.54 -5.66
CA GLU A 14 16.30 -11.63 -4.86
C GLU A 14 15.22 -12.65 -4.56
N ILE A 15 15.47 -13.90 -4.85
CA ILE A 15 14.66 -15.05 -4.44
C ILE A 15 15.36 -15.72 -3.27
N ILE A 16 14.74 -15.67 -2.10
CA ILE A 16 15.31 -16.16 -0.84
C ILE A 16 14.52 -17.36 -0.36
N ASN A 17 15.22 -18.47 -0.14
CA ASN A 17 14.68 -19.65 0.50
C ASN A 17 14.64 -19.43 2.02
N LEU A 18 13.43 -19.34 2.59
CA LEU A 18 13.23 -19.08 4.00
C LEU A 18 13.51 -20.29 4.90
N GLU A 19 13.45 -21.50 4.37
CA GLU A 19 13.79 -22.71 5.14
C GLU A 19 15.28 -22.82 5.39
N LYS A 20 16.04 -22.54 4.33
CA LYS A 20 17.51 -22.59 4.37
C LYS A 20 18.14 -21.27 4.79
N LEU A 21 17.36 -20.18 4.87
CA LEU A 21 17.81 -18.80 5.07
C LEU A 21 18.93 -18.42 4.08
N GLN A 22 18.75 -18.78 2.81
CA GLN A 22 19.74 -18.59 1.77
C GLN A 22 19.15 -17.90 0.56
N LEU A 23 19.97 -17.04 -0.05
CA LEU A 23 19.69 -16.48 -1.37
C LEU A 23 19.78 -17.63 -2.40
N GLU A 24 18.70 -17.92 -3.12
CA GLU A 24 18.70 -18.95 -4.17
C GLU A 24 19.18 -18.39 -5.49
N ARG A 25 18.67 -17.22 -5.87
CA ARG A 25 19.09 -16.53 -7.10
C ARG A 25 18.68 -15.07 -7.08
N ILE A 26 19.25 -14.31 -8.02
CA ILE A 26 18.83 -12.94 -8.35
C ILE A 26 18.36 -12.93 -9.80
N ILE A 27 17.18 -12.39 -10.06
CA ILE A 27 16.70 -12.07 -11.40
C ILE A 27 17.16 -10.62 -11.69
N PRO A 28 18.10 -10.40 -12.61
CA PRO A 28 18.55 -9.05 -12.93
C PRO A 28 17.51 -8.32 -13.81
N PHE A 29 17.36 -7.01 -13.60
CA PHE A 29 16.55 -6.16 -14.47
C PHE A 29 17.42 -5.06 -15.09
N SER A 30 17.15 -4.75 -16.34
CA SER A 30 17.81 -3.64 -17.05
C SER A 30 16.97 -2.36 -16.94
N LEU A 31 17.63 -1.23 -17.01
CA LEU A 31 16.99 0.07 -17.21
C LEU A 31 16.83 0.44 -18.70
N ASP A 32 17.46 -0.35 -19.58
CA ASP A 32 17.45 -0.18 -21.03
C ASP A 32 17.07 -1.47 -21.76
N GLY A 33 16.49 -1.34 -22.94
CA GLY A 33 16.12 -2.46 -23.81
C GLY A 33 14.70 -3.00 -23.61
N PRO A 34 14.33 -4.08 -24.32
CA PRO A 34 12.95 -4.55 -24.37
C PRO A 34 12.42 -5.08 -23.01
N ASN A 35 13.31 -5.63 -22.18
CA ASN A 35 12.98 -6.16 -20.86
C ASN A 35 13.24 -5.13 -19.74
N SER A 36 13.39 -3.84 -20.07
CA SER A 36 13.70 -2.81 -19.08
C SER A 36 12.51 -2.45 -18.19
N ILE A 37 12.83 -2.05 -16.96
CA ILE A 37 11.97 -1.23 -16.11
C ILE A 37 12.35 0.24 -16.28
N ARG A 38 11.42 1.18 -16.05
CA ARG A 38 11.67 2.61 -16.28
C ARG A 38 12.75 3.17 -15.35
N HIS A 39 12.75 2.73 -14.10
CA HIS A 39 13.70 3.13 -13.06
C HIS A 39 13.73 2.10 -11.92
N PRO A 40 14.79 2.13 -11.08
CA PRO A 40 15.04 1.07 -10.07
C PRO A 40 14.21 1.23 -8.79
N PHE A 41 13.08 1.94 -8.81
CA PHE A 41 12.25 2.18 -7.62
C PHE A 41 10.94 1.40 -7.72
N ILE A 42 11.01 0.10 -7.40
CA ILE A 42 9.84 -0.76 -7.33
C ILE A 42 9.22 -0.67 -5.93
N SER A 43 7.94 -0.35 -5.89
CA SER A 43 7.16 -0.22 -4.66
C SER A 43 6.56 -1.54 -4.20
N LYS A 44 6.12 -2.40 -5.15
CA LYS A 44 5.49 -3.68 -4.85
C LYS A 44 5.96 -4.78 -5.78
N VAL A 45 5.98 -5.99 -5.24
CA VAL A 45 6.25 -7.25 -5.95
C VAL A 45 5.09 -8.18 -5.70
N TYR A 46 4.47 -8.66 -6.77
CA TYR A 46 3.43 -9.68 -6.72
C TYR A 46 3.96 -10.94 -7.40
N ALA A 47 4.04 -12.03 -6.66
CA ALA A 47 4.42 -13.34 -7.20
C ALA A 47 3.16 -14.15 -7.46
N MET A 48 3.01 -14.64 -8.68
CA MET A 48 1.84 -15.40 -9.12
C MET A 48 2.05 -16.90 -8.95
N GLU A 49 0.96 -17.67 -8.88
CA GLU A 49 1.02 -19.13 -8.75
C GLU A 49 1.60 -19.82 -10.00
N ASP A 50 1.47 -19.21 -11.17
CA ASP A 50 2.07 -19.70 -12.42
C ASP A 50 3.58 -19.44 -12.52
N GLY A 51 4.15 -18.81 -11.49
CA GLY A 51 5.56 -18.44 -11.44
C GLY A 51 5.88 -17.09 -12.08
N SER A 52 4.92 -16.40 -12.68
CA SER A 52 5.15 -15.04 -13.17
C SER A 52 5.22 -14.02 -12.03
N ILE A 53 5.74 -12.83 -12.33
CA ILE A 53 5.98 -11.78 -11.34
C ILE A 53 5.48 -10.46 -11.89
N PHE A 54 4.73 -9.72 -11.09
CA PHE A 54 4.44 -8.33 -11.37
C PHE A 54 5.28 -7.42 -10.47
N LEU A 55 5.86 -6.40 -11.08
CA LEU A 55 6.59 -5.32 -10.42
C LEU A 55 5.83 -4.02 -10.63
N SER A 56 5.52 -3.32 -9.56
CA SER A 56 4.83 -2.03 -9.64
C SER A 56 5.76 -0.90 -9.19
N ASP A 57 5.79 0.16 -9.94
CA ASP A 57 6.38 1.44 -9.57
C ASP A 57 5.31 2.55 -9.53
N ASN A 58 5.73 3.80 -9.51
CA ASN A 58 4.81 4.95 -9.44
C ASN A 58 4.03 5.22 -10.74
N TYR A 59 4.37 4.54 -11.84
CA TYR A 59 3.84 4.83 -13.18
C TYR A 59 3.39 3.60 -13.93
N ASP A 60 4.02 2.45 -13.64
CA ASP A 60 3.89 1.25 -14.45
C ASP A 60 3.70 -0.01 -13.59
N LEU A 61 2.92 -0.93 -14.12
CA LEU A 61 2.89 -2.32 -13.69
C LEU A 61 3.58 -3.15 -14.78
N TYR A 62 4.71 -3.77 -14.45
CA TYR A 62 5.45 -4.65 -15.35
C TYR A 62 5.11 -6.10 -15.04
N HIS A 63 4.97 -6.92 -16.07
CA HIS A 63 4.77 -8.35 -15.96
C HIS A 63 5.99 -9.08 -16.53
N PHE A 64 6.57 -9.99 -15.76
CA PHE A 64 7.77 -10.76 -16.12
C PHE A 64 7.57 -12.24 -15.85
N ASP A 65 8.29 -13.09 -16.60
CA ASP A 65 8.55 -14.47 -16.20
C ASP A 65 9.69 -14.55 -15.16
N LEU A 66 9.96 -15.76 -14.66
CA LEU A 66 11.05 -15.99 -13.69
C LEU A 66 12.45 -15.87 -14.29
N GLU A 67 12.60 -15.83 -15.60
CA GLU A 67 13.85 -15.60 -16.33
C GLU A 67 14.14 -14.11 -16.51
N GLY A 68 13.19 -13.21 -16.16
CA GLY A 68 13.30 -11.76 -16.31
C GLY A 68 12.90 -11.27 -17.70
N THR A 69 12.20 -12.11 -18.50
CA THR A 69 11.63 -11.69 -19.77
C THR A 69 10.34 -10.94 -19.53
N LYS A 70 10.22 -9.74 -20.10
CA LYS A 70 9.00 -8.95 -19.98
C LYS A 70 7.87 -9.55 -20.80
N LEU A 71 6.77 -9.92 -20.13
CA LEU A 71 5.55 -10.45 -20.74
C LEU A 71 4.54 -9.35 -21.05
N GLY A 72 4.60 -8.23 -20.33
CA GLY A 72 3.70 -7.10 -20.51
C GLY A 72 4.08 -5.88 -19.71
N ASN A 73 3.40 -4.78 -20.00
CA ASN A 73 3.52 -3.52 -19.28
C ASN A 73 2.19 -2.77 -19.33
N LEU A 74 1.79 -2.19 -18.21
CA LEU A 74 0.66 -1.26 -18.12
C LEU A 74 1.19 0.05 -17.58
N ASN A 75 1.11 1.14 -18.37
CA ASN A 75 1.30 2.49 -17.84
C ASN A 75 -0.04 3.01 -17.30
N TYR A 76 -0.06 3.47 -16.05
CA TYR A 76 -1.32 3.80 -15.36
C TYR A 76 -2.07 4.98 -15.98
N ASP A 77 -1.35 5.97 -16.48
CA ASP A 77 -1.95 7.19 -17.04
C ASP A 77 -2.06 7.14 -18.60
N ASN A 78 -1.23 6.31 -19.27
CA ASN A 78 -1.15 6.21 -20.72
C ASN A 78 -1.30 4.76 -21.19
N HIS A 79 -2.49 4.20 -21.07
CA HIS A 79 -2.80 2.83 -21.48
C HIS A 79 -3.73 2.81 -22.72
N ASP A 80 -3.69 1.69 -23.43
CA ASP A 80 -4.54 1.41 -24.61
C ASP A 80 -5.80 0.59 -24.27
N PHE A 81 -6.13 0.46 -23.00
CA PHE A 81 -7.29 -0.29 -22.53
C PHE A 81 -8.57 0.38 -23.02
N SER A 82 -9.51 -0.45 -23.49
CA SER A 82 -10.83 0.00 -23.91
C SER A 82 -11.74 0.32 -22.70
N GLY A 83 -12.86 0.97 -22.94
CA GLY A 83 -13.85 1.33 -21.93
C GLY A 83 -13.84 2.81 -21.57
N GLU A 84 -13.87 3.13 -20.30
CA GLU A 84 -13.92 4.52 -19.81
C GLU A 84 -12.55 5.20 -19.91
N LYS A 85 -12.53 6.52 -19.77
CA LYS A 85 -11.31 7.30 -19.65
C LYS A 85 -11.37 8.13 -18.39
N LEU A 86 -10.29 8.13 -17.62
CA LEU A 86 -10.18 9.01 -16.47
C LEU A 86 -10.11 10.47 -16.97
N PRO A 87 -10.88 11.40 -16.38
CA PRO A 87 -10.79 12.83 -16.69
C PRO A 87 -9.37 13.37 -16.61
N GLU A 88 -9.02 14.34 -17.47
CA GLU A 88 -7.65 14.85 -17.60
C GLU A 88 -7.09 15.48 -16.31
N GLU A 89 -7.94 16.03 -15.45
CA GLU A 89 -7.58 16.60 -14.16
C GLU A 89 -7.28 15.56 -13.07
N LEU A 90 -7.59 14.28 -13.33
CA LEU A 90 -7.38 13.17 -12.42
C LEU A 90 -6.19 12.31 -12.85
N ARG A 91 -5.68 11.54 -11.91
CA ARG A 91 -4.60 10.56 -12.12
C ARG A 91 -4.81 9.34 -11.26
N VAL A 92 -4.24 8.23 -11.68
CA VAL A 92 -4.15 7.04 -10.83
C VAL A 92 -3.19 7.32 -9.67
N ASP A 93 -3.64 7.03 -8.45
CA ASP A 93 -2.81 7.16 -7.24
C ASP A 93 -1.99 5.88 -7.01
N LEU A 94 -0.91 6.01 -6.24
CA LEU A 94 0.07 4.95 -5.99
C LEU A 94 -0.41 3.80 -5.08
N ASN A 95 -1.63 3.90 -4.59
CA ASN A 95 -2.25 2.86 -3.79
C ASN A 95 -2.95 1.88 -4.72
N GLU A 96 -2.28 0.80 -5.07
CA GLU A 96 -2.84 -0.25 -5.92
C GLU A 96 -2.79 -1.62 -5.23
N SER A 97 -3.59 -2.56 -5.74
CA SER A 97 -3.55 -3.97 -5.38
C SER A 97 -3.93 -4.83 -6.58
N LEU A 98 -3.14 -5.86 -6.82
CA LEU A 98 -3.37 -6.86 -7.85
C LEU A 98 -4.13 -8.04 -7.24
N SER A 99 -5.09 -8.61 -8.01
CA SER A 99 -5.79 -9.84 -7.63
C SER A 99 -4.83 -11.04 -7.57
N GLU A 100 -5.17 -12.07 -6.79
CA GLU A 100 -4.34 -13.27 -6.62
C GLU A 100 -4.11 -14.02 -7.95
N ASP A 101 -5.05 -13.92 -8.89
CA ASP A 101 -4.94 -14.53 -10.23
C ASP A 101 -4.21 -13.63 -11.26
N GLY A 102 -3.76 -12.46 -10.84
CA GLY A 102 -3.04 -11.52 -11.72
C GLY A 102 -3.88 -10.85 -12.80
N LYS A 103 -5.22 -10.98 -12.78
CA LYS A 103 -6.09 -10.50 -13.87
C LYS A 103 -6.71 -9.14 -13.63
N THR A 104 -6.85 -8.72 -12.39
CA THR A 104 -7.50 -7.45 -12.03
C THR A 104 -6.57 -6.61 -11.16
N LEU A 105 -6.25 -5.40 -11.63
CA LEU A 105 -5.56 -4.41 -10.82
C LEU A 105 -6.58 -3.35 -10.39
N ILE A 106 -6.65 -3.10 -9.10
CA ILE A 106 -7.40 -2.00 -8.51
C ILE A 106 -6.41 -0.96 -8.00
N ALA A 107 -6.65 0.30 -8.31
CA ALA A 107 -5.94 1.41 -7.70
C ALA A 107 -6.92 2.51 -7.28
N LEU A 108 -6.48 3.44 -6.45
CA LEU A 108 -7.23 4.65 -6.17
C LEU A 108 -6.92 5.70 -7.24
N TYR A 109 -7.78 6.71 -7.38
CA TYR A 109 -7.50 7.88 -8.20
C TYR A 109 -7.77 9.17 -7.41
N ALA A 110 -7.01 10.21 -7.73
CA ALA A 110 -7.06 11.50 -7.07
C ALA A 110 -6.89 12.64 -8.09
N ASP A 111 -7.02 13.88 -7.62
CA ASP A 111 -6.62 15.03 -8.43
C ASP A 111 -5.10 15.03 -8.71
N LYS A 112 -4.70 15.59 -9.85
CA LYS A 112 -3.28 15.61 -10.26
C LYS A 112 -2.36 16.37 -9.30
N LYS A 113 -2.89 17.30 -8.54
CA LYS A 113 -2.12 18.06 -7.55
C LYS A 113 -1.96 17.32 -6.24
N LEU A 114 -2.73 16.23 -6.03
CA LEU A 114 -2.75 15.46 -4.77
C LEU A 114 -3.08 16.31 -3.54
N GLU A 115 -3.87 17.36 -3.73
CA GLU A 115 -4.30 18.26 -2.65
C GLU A 115 -5.46 17.69 -1.84
N SER A 116 -6.20 16.74 -2.43
CA SER A 116 -7.33 16.06 -1.78
C SER A 116 -7.04 14.57 -1.50
N ALA A 117 -7.88 13.97 -0.66
CA ALA A 117 -7.94 12.53 -0.53
C ALA A 117 -8.36 11.88 -1.86
N PRO A 118 -8.02 10.60 -2.09
CA PRO A 118 -8.51 9.87 -3.26
C PRO A 118 -10.03 9.93 -3.38
N LEU A 119 -10.51 10.06 -4.61
CA LEU A 119 -11.93 10.31 -4.91
C LEU A 119 -12.71 9.02 -5.21
N GLY A 120 -12.00 7.94 -5.50
CA GLY A 120 -12.59 6.67 -5.88
C GLY A 120 -11.54 5.67 -6.30
N MET A 121 -11.98 4.67 -7.04
CA MET A 121 -11.10 3.61 -7.53
C MET A 121 -11.16 3.48 -9.05
N VAL A 122 -10.08 2.94 -9.62
CA VAL A 122 -9.98 2.46 -10.99
C VAL A 122 -9.85 0.95 -10.99
N ILE A 123 -10.35 0.32 -12.06
CA ILE A 123 -10.30 -1.13 -12.28
C ILE A 123 -9.66 -1.34 -13.64
N PHE A 124 -8.51 -1.99 -13.67
CA PHE A 124 -7.88 -2.50 -14.88
C PHE A 124 -8.13 -4.00 -14.96
N ASP A 125 -8.89 -4.44 -15.95
CA ASP A 125 -8.98 -5.84 -16.34
C ASP A 125 -7.81 -6.12 -17.29
N LEU A 126 -6.78 -6.78 -16.78
CA LEU A 126 -5.53 -7.04 -17.50
C LEU A 126 -5.69 -8.11 -18.57
N GLU A 127 -6.66 -9.02 -18.43
CA GLU A 127 -6.95 -10.09 -19.38
C GLU A 127 -7.71 -9.55 -20.60
N ASN A 128 -8.78 -8.78 -20.36
CA ASN A 128 -9.65 -8.25 -21.41
C ASN A 128 -9.22 -6.86 -21.91
N LYS A 129 -8.19 -6.26 -21.30
CA LYS A 129 -7.71 -4.89 -21.55
C LYS A 129 -8.83 -3.87 -21.50
N THR A 130 -9.59 -3.87 -20.41
CA THR A 130 -10.65 -2.89 -20.15
C THR A 130 -10.35 -2.06 -18.92
N PHE A 131 -10.76 -0.80 -18.97
CA PHE A 131 -10.58 0.17 -17.90
C PHE A 131 -11.93 0.76 -17.50
N GLN A 132 -12.13 0.88 -16.18
CA GLN A 132 -13.29 1.54 -15.58
C GLN A 132 -12.82 2.39 -14.39
N TYR A 133 -13.54 3.46 -14.08
CA TYR A 133 -13.35 4.18 -12.83
C TYR A 133 -14.68 4.39 -12.10
N ARG A 134 -14.63 4.45 -10.78
CA ARG A 134 -15.81 4.61 -9.92
C ARG A 134 -15.56 5.64 -8.84
N PRO A 135 -16.31 6.75 -8.81
CA PRO A 135 -16.36 7.63 -7.65
C PRO A 135 -16.91 6.88 -6.43
N LEU A 136 -16.23 6.98 -5.30
CA LEU A 136 -16.61 6.30 -4.06
C LEU A 136 -16.54 7.29 -2.89
N GLU A 137 -17.67 7.91 -2.57
CA GLU A 137 -17.76 8.98 -1.58
C GLU A 137 -17.27 8.60 -0.16
N PHE A 138 -17.17 7.32 0.14
CA PHE A 138 -16.68 6.88 1.44
C PHE A 138 -15.14 6.97 1.54
N ILE A 139 -14.41 6.92 0.42
CA ILE A 139 -12.94 6.94 0.40
C ILE A 139 -12.40 8.26 0.99
N PRO A 140 -12.78 9.45 0.51
CA PRO A 140 -12.32 10.71 1.10
C PRO A 140 -12.65 10.84 2.59
N LYS A 141 -13.76 10.24 3.03
CA LYS A 141 -14.20 10.28 4.43
C LYS A 141 -13.38 9.38 5.36
N MET A 142 -12.58 8.47 4.79
CA MET A 142 -11.68 7.61 5.58
C MET A 142 -10.42 8.33 6.01
N GLU A 143 -9.93 9.30 5.23
CA GLU A 143 -8.71 10.04 5.55
C GLU A 143 -8.91 10.88 6.82
N LYS A 144 -8.09 10.64 7.82
CA LYS A 144 -8.18 11.32 9.13
C LYS A 144 -7.39 12.62 9.18
N PHE A 145 -6.31 12.70 8.44
CA PHE A 145 -5.45 13.87 8.41
C PHE A 145 -4.72 14.00 7.08
N ARG A 146 -4.51 15.23 6.68
CA ARG A 146 -3.65 15.64 5.57
C ARG A 146 -3.05 16.99 5.88
N THR A 147 -1.74 17.10 5.77
CA THR A 147 -0.99 18.35 5.91
C THR A 147 -0.06 18.49 4.73
N SER A 148 -0.22 19.52 3.93
CA SER A 148 0.61 19.80 2.77
C SER A 148 1.62 20.90 3.07
N LEU A 149 2.87 20.69 2.64
CA LEU A 149 3.93 21.68 2.73
C LEU A 149 3.95 22.54 1.46
N TYR A 150 3.81 23.85 1.62
CA TYR A 150 3.99 24.84 0.57
C TYR A 150 5.16 25.73 0.93
N LEU A 151 6.18 25.78 0.12
CA LEU A 151 7.30 26.68 0.33
C LEU A 151 7.03 28.04 -0.35
N PRO A 152 7.57 29.14 0.17
CA PRO A 152 7.39 30.47 -0.43
C PRO A 152 7.78 30.56 -1.91
N GLU A 153 8.77 29.75 -2.32
CA GLU A 153 9.25 29.67 -3.71
C GLU A 153 8.28 28.90 -4.62
N TYR A 154 7.40 28.07 -4.03
CA TYR A 154 6.43 27.23 -4.74
C TYR A 154 5.05 27.28 -4.06
N PRO A 155 4.40 28.47 -4.05
CA PRO A 155 3.16 28.67 -3.27
C PRO A 155 1.95 27.92 -3.81
N ASP A 156 1.97 27.51 -5.08
CA ASP A 156 0.87 26.89 -5.80
C ASP A 156 0.96 25.35 -5.87
N TYR A 157 2.08 24.78 -5.40
CA TYR A 157 2.32 23.34 -5.45
C TYR A 157 2.83 22.81 -4.12
N PRO A 158 2.23 21.73 -3.58
CA PRO A 158 2.75 21.11 -2.37
C PRO A 158 4.08 20.41 -2.66
N MET A 159 5.10 20.75 -1.87
CA MET A 159 6.43 20.13 -1.92
C MET A 159 6.52 18.84 -1.11
N GLY A 160 5.50 18.53 -0.33
CA GLY A 160 5.38 17.31 0.46
C GLY A 160 4.03 17.22 1.13
N ALA A 161 3.67 16.04 1.58
CA ALA A 161 2.44 15.82 2.33
C ALA A 161 2.64 14.80 3.45
N ILE A 162 2.07 15.11 4.62
CA ILE A 162 1.84 14.16 5.72
C ILE A 162 0.39 13.75 5.61
N LEU A 163 0.13 12.49 5.31
CA LEU A 163 -1.23 12.01 5.04
C LEU A 163 -1.48 10.64 5.67
N ASP A 164 -2.75 10.36 5.87
CA ASP A 164 -3.20 9.04 6.25
C ASP A 164 -3.11 8.09 5.05
N SER A 165 -2.31 7.05 5.17
CA SER A 165 -2.07 6.14 4.06
C SER A 165 -3.18 5.11 3.96
N TYR A 166 -3.67 4.89 2.75
CA TYR A 166 -4.60 3.81 2.42
C TYR A 166 -3.85 2.49 2.21
N LEU A 167 -4.49 1.41 2.63
CA LEU A 167 -4.03 0.04 2.44
C LEU A 167 -5.12 -0.71 1.68
N LEU A 168 -4.75 -1.23 0.51
CA LEU A 168 -5.65 -1.93 -0.40
C LEU A 168 -5.28 -3.40 -0.49
N GLN A 169 -6.30 -4.25 -0.54
CA GLN A 169 -6.19 -5.64 -0.91
C GLN A 169 -7.39 -6.04 -1.76
N VAL A 170 -7.17 -6.79 -2.82
CA VAL A 170 -8.22 -7.35 -3.67
C VAL A 170 -8.43 -8.80 -3.31
N LYS A 171 -9.69 -9.20 -3.09
CA LYS A 171 -10.09 -10.58 -2.90
C LYS A 171 -11.37 -10.85 -3.68
N ASN A 172 -11.30 -11.69 -4.70
CA ASN A 172 -12.37 -11.86 -5.67
C ASN A 172 -12.83 -10.49 -6.21
N ASP A 173 -14.13 -10.22 -6.25
CA ASP A 173 -14.72 -8.95 -6.69
C ASP A 173 -14.85 -7.91 -5.56
N THR A 174 -14.03 -8.01 -4.52
CA THR A 174 -14.12 -7.16 -3.34
C THR A 174 -12.79 -6.43 -3.08
N LEU A 175 -12.87 -5.11 -3.04
CA LEU A 175 -11.80 -4.25 -2.52
C LEU A 175 -11.91 -4.21 -1.00
N ILE A 176 -10.86 -4.67 -0.31
CA ILE A 176 -10.68 -4.51 1.12
C ILE A 176 -9.83 -3.27 1.33
N LEU A 177 -10.37 -2.28 2.01
CA LEU A 177 -9.76 -0.97 2.19
C LEU A 177 -9.68 -0.61 3.67
N SER A 178 -8.53 -0.14 4.09
CA SER A 178 -8.30 0.44 5.43
C SER A 178 -7.37 1.64 5.35
N THR A 179 -7.25 2.37 6.45
CA THR A 179 -6.20 3.38 6.62
C THR A 179 -5.28 2.97 7.77
N ARG A 180 -4.09 3.58 7.81
CA ARG A 180 -3.16 3.32 8.91
C ARG A 180 -3.59 3.92 10.24
N SER A 181 -4.50 4.87 10.22
CA SER A 181 -4.90 5.64 11.39
C SER A 181 -6.10 5.07 12.14
N LYS A 182 -6.81 4.08 11.59
CA LYS A 182 -8.07 3.59 12.17
C LYS A 182 -8.17 2.07 12.14
N ASN A 183 -8.68 1.49 13.23
CA ASN A 183 -8.93 0.06 13.37
C ASN A 183 -10.24 -0.35 12.70
N GLU A 184 -10.31 -0.18 11.39
CA GLU A 184 -11.49 -0.44 10.56
C GLU A 184 -11.08 -1.09 9.24
N LEU A 185 -11.88 -2.02 8.75
CA LEU A 185 -11.84 -2.54 7.39
C LEU A 185 -13.15 -2.21 6.69
N LYS A 186 -13.05 -1.74 5.45
CA LYS A 186 -14.20 -1.58 4.54
C LYS A 186 -14.09 -2.58 3.40
N PHE A 187 -15.22 -3.18 3.05
CA PHE A 187 -15.36 -4.18 2.02
C PHE A 187 -16.31 -3.64 0.96
N TYR A 188 -15.78 -3.29 -0.20
CA TYR A 188 -16.57 -2.80 -1.31
C TYR A 188 -16.56 -3.84 -2.44
N ASN A 189 -17.71 -4.44 -2.71
CA ASN A 189 -17.88 -5.31 -3.85
C ASN A 189 -18.31 -4.49 -5.06
N TRP A 190 -17.43 -4.40 -6.08
CA TRP A 190 -17.68 -3.54 -7.24
C TRP A 190 -18.65 -4.11 -8.28
N LYS A 191 -19.02 -5.40 -8.19
CA LYS A 191 -20.05 -5.98 -9.05
C LYS A 191 -21.46 -5.77 -8.53
N THR A 192 -21.63 -5.81 -7.21
CA THR A 192 -22.93 -5.63 -6.56
C THR A 192 -23.14 -4.21 -6.02
N ASP A 193 -22.13 -3.36 -6.14
CA ASP A 193 -22.09 -2.00 -5.60
C ASP A 193 -22.45 -1.94 -4.10
N SER A 194 -21.96 -2.92 -3.34
CA SER A 194 -22.27 -3.04 -1.92
C SER A 194 -21.06 -2.72 -1.05
N LEU A 195 -21.29 -1.92 -0.01
CA LEU A 195 -20.29 -1.53 0.98
C LEU A 195 -20.68 -2.07 2.35
N THR A 196 -19.76 -2.79 2.98
CA THR A 196 -19.85 -3.18 4.38
C THR A 196 -18.60 -2.75 5.14
N SER A 197 -18.65 -2.72 6.47
CA SER A 197 -17.48 -2.36 7.29
C SER A 197 -17.43 -3.16 8.57
N LYS A 198 -16.22 -3.41 9.06
CA LYS A 198 -15.94 -3.97 10.39
C LYS A 198 -15.00 -3.04 11.13
N THR A 199 -15.38 -2.66 12.34
CA THR A 199 -14.55 -1.90 13.28
C THR A 199 -14.14 -2.84 14.41
N TYR A 200 -12.90 -2.75 14.83
CA TYR A 200 -12.33 -3.65 15.83
C TYR A 200 -11.89 -2.88 17.06
N GLU A 201 -11.89 -3.55 18.19
CA GLU A 201 -11.37 -3.01 19.44
C GLU A 201 -10.05 -3.69 19.79
N SER A 202 -9.04 -2.89 20.14
CA SER A 202 -7.77 -3.37 20.65
C SER A 202 -7.68 -3.14 22.15
N GLN A 203 -7.17 -4.14 22.88
CA GLN A 203 -6.87 -4.00 24.29
C GLN A 203 -5.55 -3.26 24.55
N PHE A 204 -4.71 -3.13 23.53
CA PHE A 204 -3.34 -2.65 23.67
C PHE A 204 -3.07 -1.32 22.97
N THR A 205 -3.83 -0.98 21.93
CA THR A 205 -3.61 0.25 21.15
C THR A 205 -4.87 1.11 21.08
N SER A 206 -4.69 2.40 20.80
CA SER A 206 -5.79 3.31 20.51
C SER A 206 -6.57 2.86 19.28
N GLN A 207 -7.90 3.07 19.27
CA GLN A 207 -8.77 2.68 18.15
C GLN A 207 -8.53 3.51 16.89
N GLU A 208 -8.08 4.75 17.07
CA GLU A 208 -7.73 5.65 15.97
C GLU A 208 -6.66 6.67 16.40
N ALA A 209 -5.90 7.13 15.43
CA ALA A 209 -4.96 8.21 15.60
C ALA A 209 -5.71 9.55 15.73
N LYS A 210 -5.64 10.18 16.90
CA LYS A 210 -6.27 11.49 17.18
C LYS A 210 -5.36 12.63 16.73
N ILE A 211 -5.14 12.74 15.43
CA ILE A 211 -4.29 13.75 14.81
C ILE A 211 -5.12 14.98 14.46
N ASN A 212 -4.69 16.14 14.93
CA ASN A 212 -5.29 17.43 14.61
C ASN A 212 -4.21 18.40 14.13
N PHE A 213 -3.77 18.22 12.89
CA PHE A 213 -2.76 19.05 12.26
C PHE A 213 -3.39 20.07 11.32
N PRO A 214 -2.73 21.20 11.06
CA PRO A 214 -3.16 22.15 10.04
C PRO A 214 -3.14 21.49 8.66
N LYS A 215 -4.07 21.86 7.77
CA LYS A 215 -4.08 21.33 6.40
C LYS A 215 -2.89 21.80 5.56
N ARG A 216 -2.32 22.96 5.90
CA ARG A 216 -1.21 23.61 5.20
C ARG A 216 -0.18 24.11 6.20
N VAL A 217 1.08 23.91 5.87
CA VAL A 217 2.24 24.51 6.52
C VAL A 217 3.13 25.16 5.46
N GLU A 218 3.87 26.22 5.87
CA GLU A 218 4.69 27.03 4.96
C GLU A 218 6.18 27.01 5.36
N SER A 219 6.55 26.19 6.35
CA SER A 219 7.94 26.01 6.74
C SER A 219 8.33 24.53 6.80
N GLN A 220 9.54 24.24 6.35
CA GLN A 220 10.14 22.91 6.41
C GLN A 220 10.27 22.42 7.87
N GLU A 221 10.63 23.33 8.78
CA GLU A 221 10.78 23.01 10.21
C GLU A 221 9.46 22.53 10.83
N GLU A 222 8.37 23.24 10.56
CA GLU A 222 7.04 22.84 11.06
C GLU A 222 6.61 21.52 10.44
N TYR A 223 6.82 21.32 9.15
CA TYR A 223 6.51 20.06 8.47
C TYR A 223 7.25 18.89 9.10
N GLU A 224 8.57 19.02 9.33
CA GLU A 224 9.36 17.97 9.97
C GLU A 224 8.94 17.69 11.40
N ARG A 225 8.59 18.74 12.16
CA ARG A 225 8.03 18.59 13.52
C ARG A 225 6.73 17.76 13.50
N LEU A 226 5.79 18.07 12.60
CA LEU A 226 4.54 17.32 12.46
C LEU A 226 4.80 15.90 11.96
N ALA A 227 5.71 15.71 11.03
CA ALA A 227 6.10 14.37 10.55
C ALA A 227 6.69 13.49 11.68
N LYS A 228 7.49 14.08 12.58
CA LYS A 228 7.96 13.40 13.80
C LYS A 228 6.81 13.09 14.76
N GLU A 229 5.87 14.02 14.90
CA GLU A 229 4.71 13.84 15.79
C GLU A 229 3.82 12.68 15.34
N THR A 230 3.61 12.46 14.01
CA THR A 230 2.83 11.31 13.51
C THR A 230 3.37 9.97 13.94
N LYS A 231 4.66 9.88 14.29
CA LYS A 231 5.28 8.63 14.73
C LYS A 231 4.80 8.16 16.09
N LYS A 232 4.18 9.02 16.88
CA LYS A 232 3.68 8.71 18.22
C LYS A 232 2.31 8.04 18.22
N TYR A 233 1.53 8.25 17.16
CA TYR A 233 0.16 7.73 17.07
C TYR A 233 0.12 6.27 16.62
N VAL A 234 -1.02 5.64 16.89
CA VAL A 234 -1.28 4.27 16.42
C VAL A 234 -1.18 4.19 14.90
N LYS A 235 -0.59 3.09 14.42
CA LYS A 235 -0.50 2.73 13.00
C LYS A 235 -0.89 1.28 12.82
N TYR A 236 -1.89 1.06 12.00
CA TYR A 236 -2.33 -0.26 11.56
C TYR A 236 -1.62 -0.64 10.26
N GLY A 237 -1.06 -1.86 10.22
CA GLY A 237 -0.39 -2.40 9.04
C GLY A 237 -1.37 -3.07 8.07
N PRO A 238 -0.86 -3.55 6.92
CA PRO A 238 -1.65 -4.34 5.98
C PRO A 238 -2.05 -5.69 6.56
N LEU A 239 -3.08 -6.28 5.97
CA LEU A 239 -3.44 -7.67 6.23
C LEU A 239 -2.46 -8.60 5.51
N MET A 240 -2.03 -9.65 6.18
CA MET A 240 -1.17 -10.71 5.65
C MET A 240 -1.91 -12.03 5.73
N PHE A 241 -2.15 -12.67 4.60
CA PHE A 241 -2.88 -13.95 4.57
C PHE A 241 -1.93 -15.12 4.84
N ASP A 242 -2.27 -15.92 5.83
CA ASP A 242 -1.63 -17.18 6.18
C ASP A 242 -2.46 -18.32 5.57
N LYS A 243 -2.00 -18.84 4.43
CA LYS A 243 -2.70 -19.93 3.70
C LYS A 243 -2.82 -21.18 4.56
N LYS A 244 -1.77 -21.52 5.30
CA LYS A 244 -1.69 -22.75 6.11
C LYS A 244 -2.71 -22.79 7.22
N ASN A 245 -2.84 -21.68 7.95
CA ASN A 245 -3.77 -21.60 9.09
C ASN A 245 -5.11 -20.96 8.70
N SER A 246 -5.24 -20.48 7.45
CA SER A 246 -6.44 -19.81 6.95
C SER A 246 -6.84 -18.59 7.77
N LEU A 247 -5.84 -17.81 8.20
CA LEU A 247 -5.98 -16.61 9.01
C LEU A 247 -5.42 -15.39 8.28
N TYR A 248 -5.93 -14.22 8.63
CA TYR A 248 -5.28 -12.96 8.30
C TYR A 248 -4.57 -12.44 9.55
N TRP A 249 -3.35 -11.96 9.37
CA TRP A 249 -2.57 -11.31 10.41
C TRP A 249 -2.41 -9.83 10.12
N ARG A 250 -2.40 -9.02 11.16
CA ARG A 250 -2.11 -7.60 11.04
C ARG A 250 -1.23 -7.16 12.20
N LEU A 251 -0.14 -6.46 11.88
CA LEU A 251 0.66 -5.78 12.88
C LEU A 251 0.15 -4.36 13.06
N SER A 252 0.09 -3.90 14.30
CA SER A 252 -0.13 -2.50 14.64
C SER A 252 0.93 -2.03 15.62
N SER A 253 1.22 -0.74 15.62
CA SER A 253 2.19 -0.14 16.55
C SER A 253 1.70 1.21 17.04
N GLU A 254 2.09 1.55 18.27
CA GLU A 254 1.81 2.85 18.90
C GLU A 254 2.96 3.18 19.85
N MET A 255 3.25 4.46 20.05
CA MET A 255 4.23 4.86 21.06
C MET A 255 3.81 4.35 22.45
N ASP A 256 4.72 3.62 23.09
CA ASP A 256 4.58 3.21 24.50
C ASP A 256 5.14 4.30 25.41
N LYS A 257 6.38 4.70 25.15
CA LYS A 257 7.09 5.74 25.93
C LYS A 257 8.23 6.38 25.16
N MET A 258 8.75 7.47 25.69
CA MET A 258 10.00 8.07 25.24
C MET A 258 11.15 7.61 26.16
N VAL A 259 12.31 7.33 25.55
CA VAL A 259 13.57 7.10 26.26
C VAL A 259 14.61 8.06 25.64
N GLY A 260 14.88 9.16 26.35
CA GLY A 260 15.59 10.30 25.74
C GLY A 260 14.80 10.82 24.53
N ASP A 261 15.43 10.93 23.38
CA ASP A 261 14.80 11.37 22.11
C ASP A 261 14.24 10.21 21.27
N SER A 262 14.35 8.97 21.77
CA SER A 262 13.90 7.79 21.05
C SER A 262 12.49 7.36 21.46
N ILE A 263 11.66 7.03 20.46
CA ILE A 263 10.33 6.46 20.70
C ILE A 263 10.48 4.95 20.90
N VAL A 264 9.96 4.45 22.02
CA VAL A 264 9.75 3.02 22.24
C VAL A 264 8.32 2.69 21.83
N TYR A 265 8.15 1.69 20.98
CA TYR A 265 6.86 1.27 20.50
C TYR A 265 6.36 0.02 21.21
N LYS A 266 5.07 -0.04 21.47
CA LYS A 266 4.36 -1.29 21.65
C LYS A 266 3.90 -1.77 20.28
N THR A 267 4.11 -3.06 20.02
CA THR A 267 3.73 -3.72 18.77
C THR A 267 2.74 -4.83 19.08
N VAL A 268 1.65 -4.86 18.37
CA VAL A 268 0.54 -5.80 18.58
C VAL A 268 0.32 -6.61 17.30
N LEU A 269 0.21 -7.92 17.45
CA LEU A 269 -0.18 -8.84 16.40
C LEU A 269 -1.63 -9.25 16.59
N THR A 270 -2.48 -8.97 15.59
CA THR A 270 -3.90 -9.32 15.59
C THR A 270 -4.17 -10.39 14.54
N ALA A 271 -4.93 -11.43 14.91
CA ALA A 271 -5.39 -12.46 13.99
C ALA A 271 -6.88 -12.28 13.69
N PHE A 272 -7.24 -12.52 12.43
CA PHE A 272 -8.63 -12.52 11.95
C PHE A 272 -8.90 -13.84 11.21
N ASN A 273 -10.15 -14.33 11.31
CA ASN A 273 -10.61 -15.48 10.52
C ASN A 273 -10.85 -15.07 9.05
N LYS A 274 -11.34 -16.03 8.23
CA LYS A 274 -11.65 -15.79 6.80
C LYS A 274 -12.78 -14.79 6.58
N GLU A 275 -13.66 -14.65 7.55
CA GLU A 275 -14.77 -13.71 7.61
C GLU A 275 -14.34 -12.33 8.16
N PHE A 276 -13.05 -12.17 8.43
CA PHE A 276 -12.46 -10.98 9.05
C PHE A 276 -13.01 -10.65 10.44
N ASP A 277 -13.43 -11.66 11.22
CA ASP A 277 -13.69 -11.49 12.64
C ASP A 277 -12.37 -11.59 13.41
N GLN A 278 -12.15 -10.69 14.36
CA GLN A 278 -10.96 -10.71 15.20
C GLN A 278 -11.04 -11.92 16.14
N VAL A 279 -10.07 -12.83 16.06
CA VAL A 279 -10.03 -14.06 16.84
C VAL A 279 -9.02 -14.03 17.97
N SER A 280 -7.95 -13.26 17.83
CA SER A 280 -6.98 -13.07 18.90
C SER A 280 -6.17 -11.78 18.71
N GLU A 281 -5.57 -11.32 19.78
CA GLU A 281 -4.65 -10.21 19.81
C GLU A 281 -3.57 -10.48 20.85
N VAL A 282 -2.31 -10.16 20.53
CA VAL A 282 -1.18 -10.34 21.42
C VAL A 282 -0.22 -9.16 21.34
N LEU A 283 0.21 -8.67 22.51
CA LEU A 283 1.30 -7.71 22.63
C LEU A 283 2.63 -8.44 22.45
N LEU A 284 3.40 -8.02 21.45
CA LEU A 284 4.73 -8.58 21.19
C LEU A 284 5.78 -8.03 22.18
N PRO A 285 6.90 -8.74 22.40
CA PRO A 285 8.00 -8.24 23.23
C PRO A 285 8.46 -6.85 22.78
N GLN A 286 8.94 -6.01 23.73
CA GLN A 286 9.30 -4.61 23.45
C GLN A 286 10.48 -4.46 22.48
N ASP A 287 11.34 -5.45 22.39
CA ASP A 287 12.47 -5.49 21.46
C ASP A 287 12.07 -5.89 20.03
N TYR A 288 10.81 -6.31 19.83
CA TYR A 288 10.30 -6.60 18.51
C TYR A 288 10.03 -5.30 17.75
N GLN A 289 10.74 -5.13 16.64
CA GLN A 289 10.51 -4.02 15.72
C GLN A 289 9.83 -4.54 14.46
N ILE A 290 8.79 -3.82 14.00
CA ILE A 290 8.17 -4.13 12.72
C ILE A 290 9.21 -3.90 11.64
N ALA A 291 9.60 -4.97 10.94
CA ALA A 291 10.45 -4.85 9.78
C ALA A 291 9.73 -4.03 8.68
N TYR A 292 10.50 -3.33 7.86
CA TYR A 292 9.97 -2.59 6.70
C TYR A 292 9.16 -3.50 5.76
N LYS A 293 9.57 -4.75 5.65
CA LYS A 293 8.84 -5.81 4.94
C LYS A 293 8.49 -6.92 5.93
N THR A 294 7.23 -7.27 5.98
CA THR A 294 6.70 -8.36 6.80
C THR A 294 6.01 -9.38 5.91
N PHE A 295 6.15 -10.63 6.21
CA PHE A 295 5.54 -11.75 5.46
C PHE A 295 5.13 -12.85 6.42
N VAL A 296 4.19 -13.67 6.00
CA VAL A 296 3.83 -14.92 6.67
C VAL A 296 4.57 -16.07 5.95
N ARG A 297 5.19 -16.93 6.71
CA ARG A 297 5.81 -18.15 6.18
C ARG A 297 4.80 -19.30 6.27
N ASP A 298 4.55 -19.95 5.15
CA ASP A 298 3.73 -21.17 5.06
C ASP A 298 4.46 -22.41 5.60
#